data_8ed76cb4766735d2e728730129dfcd32
#
_entry.id   8ed76cb4766735d2e728730129dfcd32
#
_cell.length_a   1.000
_cell.length_b   1.000
_cell.length_c   1.000
_cell.angle_alpha   90.00
_cell.angle_beta   90.00
_cell.angle_gamma   90.00
#
_symmetry.space_group_name_H-M   'P 1'
#
loop_
_entity.id
_entity.type
_entity.pdbx_description
1 polymer ?
#
loop_
_entity_poly.entity_id
_entity_poly.type
_entity_poly.pdbx_seq_one_letter_code
_entity_poly.pdbx_strand_id
1 'polypeptide(L)'
;MKKGLYILLLAVGLASCQPDIVSNDAALQLTFSHDTLLFDTVFTTMGTSTKTVMVYNPNKNAINIERVQMGEGKYFYINLDGENDMEQLRDVIVRGEDSLFLFRRAYTDPLDESSPVLIEDKIAFKVN
;
A
#
# COMPACT_ATOMS: atom_id res chain seq x y z
N MET A 1 -29.98 37.77 -22.01
CA MET A 1 -29.68 36.57 -22.75
C MET A 1 -28.23 36.10 -22.53
N LYS A 2 -27.24 36.97 -22.56
CA LYS A 2 -25.84 36.59 -22.29
C LYS A 2 -25.59 36.11 -20.84
N LYS A 3 -26.33 36.64 -19.86
CA LYS A 3 -26.20 36.22 -18.44
C LYS A 3 -26.69 34.80 -18.19
N GLY A 4 -27.70 34.33 -18.89
CA GLY A 4 -28.22 32.95 -18.77
C GLY A 4 -27.24 31.92 -19.33
N LEU A 5 -26.48 32.27 -20.37
CA LEU A 5 -25.48 31.41 -20.96
C LEU A 5 -24.28 31.17 -19.98
N TYR A 6 -23.87 32.21 -19.25
CA TYR A 6 -22.81 32.11 -18.26
C TYR A 6 -23.20 31.23 -17.04
N ILE A 7 -24.46 31.33 -16.61
CA ILE A 7 -24.99 30.49 -15.52
C ILE A 7 -25.04 29.03 -15.95
N LEU A 8 -25.42 28.74 -17.19
CA LEU A 8 -25.44 27.38 -17.72
C LEU A 8 -24.01 26.81 -17.83
N LEU A 9 -23.06 27.61 -18.26
CA LEU A 9 -21.65 27.21 -18.36
C LEU A 9 -21.04 26.92 -16.97
N LEU A 10 -21.40 27.73 -15.96
CA LEU A 10 -20.95 27.51 -14.57
C LEU A 10 -21.52 26.22 -13.95
N ALA A 11 -22.79 25.89 -14.28
CA ALA A 11 -23.45 24.69 -13.78
C ALA A 11 -22.83 23.39 -14.32
N VAL A 12 -22.33 23.39 -15.55
CA VAL A 12 -21.65 22.24 -16.16
C VAL A 12 -20.29 21.96 -15.52
N GLY A 13 -19.62 23.00 -15.03
CA GLY A 13 -18.32 22.87 -14.37
C GLY A 13 -18.37 22.19 -12.98
N LEU A 14 -19.54 22.17 -12.32
CA LEU A 14 -19.71 21.59 -10.99
C LEU A 14 -20.07 20.10 -11.01
N ALA A 15 -20.35 19.51 -12.16
CA ALA A 15 -20.76 18.11 -12.32
C ALA A 15 -19.58 17.13 -12.48
N SER A 16 -18.33 17.59 -12.33
CA SER A 16 -17.14 16.84 -12.72
C SER A 16 -16.51 15.98 -11.60
N CYS A 17 -17.05 16.01 -10.39
CA CYS A 17 -16.59 15.14 -9.31
C CYS A 17 -17.41 13.84 -9.27
N GLN A 18 -16.85 12.77 -9.84
CA GLN A 18 -17.39 11.43 -9.65
C GLN A 18 -16.77 10.83 -8.40
N PRO A 19 -17.55 10.32 -7.42
CA PRO A 19 -17.02 9.60 -6.29
C PRO A 19 -16.38 8.30 -6.76
N ASP A 20 -15.27 7.92 -6.12
CA ASP A 20 -14.66 6.61 -6.36
C ASP A 20 -15.63 5.51 -5.91
N ILE A 21 -15.96 4.63 -6.83
CA ILE A 21 -16.80 3.46 -6.53
C ILE A 21 -15.88 2.35 -6.05
N VAL A 22 -15.99 2.00 -4.77
CA VAL A 22 -15.29 0.84 -4.21
C VAL A 22 -16.04 -0.41 -4.62
N SER A 23 -15.33 -1.32 -5.30
CA SER A 23 -15.89 -2.61 -5.68
C SER A 23 -15.82 -3.61 -4.53
N ASN A 24 -16.87 -4.39 -4.36
CA ASN A 24 -16.90 -5.55 -3.46
C ASN A 24 -16.60 -6.87 -4.19
N ASP A 25 -16.14 -6.81 -5.42
CA ASP A 25 -15.83 -8.00 -6.21
C ASP A 25 -14.52 -8.63 -5.75
N ALA A 26 -14.61 -9.82 -5.16
CA ALA A 26 -13.47 -10.59 -4.68
C ALA A 26 -12.55 -11.09 -5.82
N ALA A 27 -12.98 -11.01 -7.07
CA ALA A 27 -12.16 -11.37 -8.23
C ALA A 27 -11.16 -10.27 -8.61
N LEU A 28 -11.37 -9.04 -8.16
CA LEU A 28 -10.45 -7.94 -8.42
C LEU A 28 -9.18 -8.10 -7.58
N GLN A 29 -8.04 -7.98 -8.23
CA GLN A 29 -6.74 -8.17 -7.60
C GLN A 29 -5.86 -6.95 -7.78
N LEU A 30 -5.02 -6.72 -6.77
CA LEU A 30 -3.90 -5.78 -6.83
C LEU A 30 -2.72 -6.41 -7.55
N THR A 31 -1.89 -5.59 -8.15
CA THR A 31 -0.58 -5.98 -8.68
C THR A 31 0.54 -5.29 -7.92
N PHE A 32 1.70 -5.90 -7.91
CA PHE A 32 2.86 -5.42 -7.17
C PHE A 32 4.05 -5.26 -8.10
N SER A 33 4.84 -4.21 -7.91
CA SER A 33 6.06 -3.98 -8.70
C SER A 33 7.12 -5.06 -8.45
N HIS A 34 7.12 -5.65 -7.26
CA HIS A 34 7.99 -6.76 -6.86
C HIS A 34 7.20 -7.74 -6.01
N ASP A 35 7.34 -9.02 -6.26
CA ASP A 35 6.77 -10.09 -5.45
C ASP A 35 7.70 -10.52 -4.31
N THR A 36 8.99 -10.24 -4.43
CA THR A 36 10.02 -10.55 -3.45
C THR A 36 10.98 -9.39 -3.27
N LEU A 37 11.27 -9.04 -2.02
CA LEU A 37 12.31 -8.09 -1.66
C LEU A 37 13.47 -8.81 -0.98
N LEU A 38 14.66 -8.62 -1.53
CA LEU A 38 15.89 -9.15 -0.96
C LEU A 38 16.64 -8.04 -0.24
N PHE A 39 17.00 -8.30 1.00
CA PHE A 39 17.89 -7.46 1.79
C PHE A 39 19.22 -8.18 1.95
N ASP A 40 20.31 -7.45 1.74
CA ASP A 40 21.64 -7.96 1.99
C ASP A 40 21.91 -8.18 3.48
N THR A 41 23.11 -8.62 3.84
CA THR A 41 23.52 -8.81 5.21
C THR A 41 23.26 -7.58 6.06
N VAL A 42 22.50 -7.75 7.13
CA VAL A 42 22.13 -6.71 8.09
C VAL A 42 23.00 -6.84 9.32
N PHE A 43 23.63 -5.75 9.71
CA PHE A 43 24.38 -5.68 10.96
C PHE A 43 23.45 -5.29 12.10
N THR A 44 23.66 -5.90 13.28
CA THR A 44 22.79 -5.77 14.46
C THR A 44 22.57 -4.33 14.97
N THR A 45 23.44 -3.40 14.59
CA THR A 45 23.36 -2.00 15.03
C THR A 45 22.82 -1.04 13.99
N MET A 46 22.68 -1.49 12.75
CA MET A 46 22.20 -0.65 11.64
C MET A 46 21.13 -1.37 10.85
N GLY A 47 19.98 -0.74 10.70
CA GLY A 47 18.95 -1.24 9.81
C GLY A 47 19.38 -1.17 8.34
N THR A 48 18.68 -1.89 7.48
CA THR A 48 18.89 -1.82 6.04
C THR A 48 18.40 -0.50 5.44
N SER A 49 18.79 -0.23 4.22
CA SER A 49 18.11 0.77 3.42
C SER A 49 16.65 0.41 3.22
N THR A 50 15.80 1.42 3.16
CA THR A 50 14.38 1.23 2.87
C THR A 50 14.20 0.80 1.42
N LYS A 51 13.44 -0.25 1.19
CA LYS A 51 13.02 -0.69 -0.13
C LYS A 51 11.55 -0.36 -0.37
N THR A 52 11.23 -0.03 -1.60
CA THR A 52 9.90 0.39 -1.99
C THR A 52 9.27 -0.63 -2.93
N VAL A 53 8.03 -0.99 -2.65
CA VAL A 53 7.16 -1.76 -3.54
C VAL A 53 5.96 -0.90 -3.90
N MET A 54 5.64 -0.83 -5.16
CA MET A 54 4.42 -0.18 -5.61
C MET A 54 3.27 -1.19 -5.62
N VAL A 55 2.18 -0.84 -4.95
CA VAL A 55 0.93 -1.58 -4.94
C VAL A 55 -0.01 -0.89 -5.91
N TYR A 56 -0.35 -1.54 -6.98
CA TYR A 56 -1.12 -0.96 -8.09
C TYR A 56 -2.47 -1.64 -8.24
N ASN A 57 -3.51 -0.82 -8.42
CA ASN A 57 -4.84 -1.28 -8.77
C ASN A 57 -5.07 -1.11 -10.28
N PRO A 58 -5.01 -2.19 -11.08
CA PRO A 58 -5.21 -2.11 -12.53
C PRO A 58 -6.69 -2.00 -12.93
N ASN A 59 -7.60 -2.07 -11.99
CA ASN A 59 -9.03 -2.04 -12.24
C ASN A 59 -9.56 -0.61 -12.29
N LYS A 60 -10.70 -0.41 -12.93
CA LYS A 60 -11.35 0.91 -12.98
C LYS A 60 -11.97 1.32 -11.67
N ASN A 61 -12.47 0.35 -10.91
CA ASN A 61 -13.07 0.59 -9.61
C ASN A 61 -12.01 0.58 -8.51
N ALA A 62 -12.25 1.32 -7.45
CA ALA A 62 -11.39 1.29 -6.27
C ALA A 62 -11.47 -0.07 -5.57
N ILE A 63 -10.36 -0.50 -5.00
CA ILE A 63 -10.26 -1.72 -4.19
C ILE A 63 -10.02 -1.30 -2.74
N ASN A 64 -10.74 -1.93 -1.81
CA ASN A 64 -10.47 -1.80 -0.39
C ASN A 64 -9.50 -2.89 0.06
N ILE A 65 -8.35 -2.48 0.60
CA ILE A 65 -7.48 -3.38 1.34
C ILE A 65 -8.04 -3.48 2.75
N GLU A 66 -8.76 -4.56 3.04
CA GLU A 66 -9.37 -4.75 4.36
C GLU A 66 -8.31 -4.81 5.45
N ARG A 67 -7.19 -5.46 5.16
CA ARG A 67 -6.13 -5.69 6.13
C ARG A 67 -4.82 -6.06 5.45
N VAL A 68 -3.71 -5.57 6.02
CA VAL A 68 -2.36 -6.01 5.70
C VAL A 68 -1.83 -6.81 6.88
N GLN A 69 -1.28 -7.98 6.62
CA GLN A 69 -0.73 -8.86 7.65
C GLN A 69 0.72 -9.21 7.32
N MET A 70 1.56 -9.18 8.32
CA MET A 70 2.89 -9.80 8.28
C MET A 70 2.83 -11.19 8.93
N GLY A 71 3.70 -12.11 8.51
CA GLY A 71 3.81 -13.42 9.11
C GLY A 71 4.24 -13.32 10.58
N GLU A 72 5.51 -13.14 10.82
CA GLU A 72 6.03 -12.98 12.19
C GLU A 72 6.19 -11.50 12.59
N GLY A 73 6.51 -10.64 11.66
CA GLY A 73 6.66 -9.19 11.87
C GLY A 73 7.82 -8.76 12.76
N LYS A 74 8.68 -9.71 13.15
CA LYS A 74 9.71 -9.48 14.15
C LYS A 74 10.90 -8.68 13.63
N TYR A 75 11.27 -8.92 12.37
CA TYR A 75 12.51 -8.36 11.79
C TYR A 75 12.28 -7.34 10.68
N PHE A 76 11.04 -7.06 10.38
CA PHE A 76 10.67 -6.18 9.28
C PHE A 76 9.68 -5.11 9.73
N TYR A 77 9.94 -3.93 9.24
CA TYR A 77 9.09 -2.78 9.43
C TYR A 77 8.46 -2.40 8.09
N ILE A 78 7.18 -2.12 8.08
CA ILE A 78 6.48 -1.67 6.88
C ILE A 78 5.78 -0.34 7.12
N ASN A 79 5.68 0.45 6.07
CA ASN A 79 4.87 1.65 5.99
C ASN A 79 4.09 1.61 4.69
N LEU A 80 2.78 1.69 4.77
CA LEU A 80 1.89 1.75 3.62
C LEU A 80 1.16 3.09 3.64
N ASP A 81 1.35 3.86 2.58
CA ASP A 81 0.69 5.17 2.40
C ASP A 81 0.84 6.11 3.62
N GLY A 82 2.01 6.10 4.26
CA GLY A 82 2.29 6.91 5.44
C GLY A 82 1.92 6.29 6.77
N GLU A 83 1.17 5.19 6.80
CA GLU A 83 0.77 4.48 8.01
C GLU A 83 1.70 3.31 8.29
N ASN A 84 2.20 3.23 9.52
CA ASN A 84 3.15 2.22 9.95
C ASN A 84 2.64 1.33 11.10
N ASP A 85 1.48 1.64 11.64
CA ASP A 85 0.85 0.82 12.65
C ASP A 85 0.04 -0.30 11.99
N MET A 86 0.48 -1.54 12.17
CA MET A 86 -0.16 -2.71 11.57
C MET A 86 -1.63 -2.88 11.99
N GLU A 87 -1.99 -2.42 13.17
CA GLU A 87 -3.39 -2.47 13.63
C GLU A 87 -4.25 -1.43 12.92
N GLN A 88 -3.65 -0.35 12.45
CA GLN A 88 -4.31 0.71 11.71
C GLN A 88 -4.28 0.52 10.19
N LEU A 89 -3.49 -0.42 9.69
CA LEU A 89 -3.45 -0.79 8.28
C LEU A 89 -4.69 -1.61 7.88
N ARG A 90 -5.84 -0.98 8.04
CA ARG A 90 -7.15 -1.54 7.69
C ARG A 90 -7.92 -0.56 6.82
N ASP A 91 -8.75 -1.11 5.95
CA ASP A 91 -9.64 -0.33 5.10
C ASP A 91 -8.91 0.75 4.29
N VAL A 92 -7.75 0.40 3.74
CA VAL A 92 -6.98 1.28 2.86
C VAL A 92 -7.52 1.18 1.45
N ILE A 93 -7.99 2.29 0.92
CA ILE A 93 -8.59 2.34 -0.42
C ILE A 93 -7.52 2.66 -1.45
N VAL A 94 -7.40 1.80 -2.45
CA VAL A 94 -6.60 2.06 -3.65
C VAL A 94 -7.56 2.43 -4.77
N ARG A 95 -7.49 3.66 -5.22
CA ARG A 95 -8.35 4.17 -6.29
C ARG A 95 -8.14 3.39 -7.58
N GLY A 96 -9.14 3.39 -8.45
CA GLY A 96 -9.03 2.76 -9.77
C GLY A 96 -7.88 3.35 -10.58
N GLU A 97 -7.09 2.48 -11.19
CA GLU A 97 -5.92 2.84 -12.01
C GLU A 97 -4.86 3.70 -11.28
N ASP A 98 -4.82 3.58 -9.94
CA ASP A 98 -3.89 4.30 -9.07
C ASP A 98 -3.02 3.32 -8.28
N SER A 99 -2.02 3.84 -7.59
CA SER A 99 -1.06 3.06 -6.83
C SER A 99 -0.74 3.68 -5.48
N LEU A 100 -0.35 2.83 -4.54
CA LEU A 100 0.22 3.20 -3.25
C LEU A 100 1.66 2.69 -3.15
N PHE A 101 2.45 3.35 -2.31
CA PHE A 101 3.80 2.91 -2.01
C PHE A 101 3.86 2.16 -0.69
N LEU A 102 4.43 0.96 -0.74
CA LEU A 102 4.80 0.17 0.42
C LEU A 102 6.30 0.32 0.65
N PHE A 103 6.67 0.88 1.78
CA PHE A 103 8.06 0.97 2.22
C PHE A 103 8.37 -0.15 3.19
N ARG A 104 9.48 -0.84 2.99
CA ARG A 104 9.90 -1.94 3.85
C ARG A 104 11.35 -1.79 4.25
N ARG A 105 11.62 -2.05 5.52
CA ARG A 105 12.94 -2.03 6.12
C ARG A 105 13.15 -3.25 6.98
N ALA A 106 14.32 -3.86 6.89
CA ALA A 106 14.71 -4.93 7.78
C ALA A 106 15.55 -4.40 8.94
N TYR A 107 15.45 -5.03 10.08
CA TYR A 107 16.29 -4.77 11.24
C TYR A 107 16.54 -6.07 12.01
N THR A 108 17.62 -6.10 12.78
CA THR A 108 17.95 -7.23 13.65
C THR A 108 18.08 -6.76 15.09
N ASP A 109 17.72 -7.65 16.02
CA ASP A 109 17.90 -7.37 17.43
C ASP A 109 19.39 -7.47 17.78
N PRO A 110 20.00 -6.44 18.40
CA PRO A 110 21.40 -6.51 18.82
C PRO A 110 21.71 -7.56 19.87
N LEU A 111 20.69 -8.13 20.51
CA LEU A 111 20.85 -9.21 21.50
C LEU A 111 20.85 -10.62 20.87
N ASP A 112 20.61 -10.72 19.58
CA ASP A 112 20.61 -11.98 18.86
C ASP A 112 22.06 -12.31 18.46
N GLU A 113 22.78 -13.05 19.30
CA GLU A 113 24.19 -13.45 19.13
C GLU A 113 24.40 -14.53 18.07
N SER A 114 23.42 -14.82 17.26
CA SER A 114 23.48 -15.97 16.38
C SER A 114 24.34 -15.72 15.12
N SER A 115 24.93 -16.81 14.66
CA SER A 115 25.55 -16.95 13.33
C SER A 115 24.65 -16.38 12.22
N PRO A 116 25.19 -16.07 11.04
CA PRO A 116 24.38 -15.58 9.93
C PRO A 116 23.20 -16.52 9.68
N VAL A 117 21.99 -16.00 9.84
CA VAL A 117 20.73 -16.71 9.69
C VAL A 117 19.94 -16.11 8.54
N LEU A 118 19.32 -16.94 7.73
CA LEU A 118 18.35 -16.50 6.75
C LEU A 118 17.03 -16.19 7.45
N ILE A 119 16.59 -14.95 7.34
CA ILE A 119 15.32 -14.49 7.89
C ILE A 119 14.38 -14.18 6.75
N GLU A 120 13.23 -14.83 6.74
CA GLU A 120 12.17 -14.63 5.76
C GLU A 120 10.85 -14.30 6.44
N ASP A 121 10.07 -13.45 5.81
CA ASP A 121 8.71 -13.16 6.26
C ASP A 121 7.82 -12.86 5.03
N LYS A 122 6.51 -12.93 5.22
CA LYS A 122 5.52 -12.70 4.18
C LYS A 122 4.60 -11.56 4.56
N ILE A 123 4.20 -10.78 3.55
CA ILE A 123 3.17 -9.76 3.68
C ILE A 123 1.96 -10.23 2.89
N ALA A 124 0.82 -10.34 3.56
CA ALA A 124 -0.45 -10.70 2.95
C ALA A 124 -1.39 -9.51 2.93
N PHE A 125 -2.01 -9.29 1.79
CA PHE A 125 -3.03 -8.26 1.59
C PHE A 125 -4.38 -8.93 1.44
N LYS A 126 -5.29 -8.68 2.37
CA LYS A 126 -6.67 -9.11 2.23
C LYS A 126 -7.48 -7.98 1.59
N VAL A 127 -8.03 -8.24 0.41
CA VAL A 127 -8.84 -7.27 -0.36
C VAL A 127 -10.29 -7.73 -0.45
N ASN A 128 -11.21 -6.74 -0.48
CA ASN A 128 -12.66 -6.93 -0.67
C ASN A 128 -13.25 -8.01 0.24
#